data_7fae5ab0490d230ace34d6761a65d617
#
_entry.id   7fae5ab0490d230ace34d6761a65d617
#
_cell.length_a   1.000
_cell.length_b   1.000
_cell.length_c   1.000
_cell.angle_alpha   90.00
_cell.angle_beta   90.00
_cell.angle_gamma   90.00
#
_symmetry.space_group_name_H-M   'P 1'
#
loop_
_entity.id
_entity.type
_entity.pdbx_description
1 polymer ?
#
loop_
_entity_poly.entity_id
_entity_poly.type
_entity_poly.pdbx_seq_one_letter_code
_entity_poly.pdbx_strand_id
1 'polypeptide(L)'
;MPKPNERVAIVTGAGAGIGREVAVRLAREGCDVGLFDIEATGADETADLVRMLGRKADVFLGNVSLKQDAVSAVGQFADTLGPVDILVNNAGILRTSKFLDVTEDDWRQTFAINLDGVFFFSQAVLPAMVKRGAGVIVNMSSWTGKKGVPNHAAYGASKAAIINLTQSLAGEFGEHGIRINSVCPGIIVDTNMRDEAEALNRAQGLPDVATRASTLPLRRPGHPQEIAAVVAFLASDNAAYMTGQAINVTGGLWMN
;
A
#
# COMPACT_ATOMS: atom_id res chain seq x y z
N MET A 1 -11.33 -22.15 6.90
CA MET A 1 -11.06 -20.87 6.20
C MET A 1 -12.39 -20.27 5.78
N PRO A 2 -12.59 -18.96 5.90
CA PRO A 2 -13.79 -18.33 5.34
C PRO A 2 -13.87 -18.65 3.84
N LYS A 3 -15.09 -18.76 3.31
CA LYS A 3 -15.26 -18.93 1.87
C LYS A 3 -14.62 -17.74 1.15
N PRO A 4 -14.11 -17.89 -0.09
CA PRO A 4 -13.47 -16.80 -0.84
C PRO A 4 -14.29 -15.50 -0.91
N ASN A 5 -15.61 -15.60 -0.76
CA ASN A 5 -16.58 -14.50 -0.89
C ASN A 5 -17.01 -13.87 0.46
N GLU A 6 -16.31 -14.09 1.56
CA GLU A 6 -16.69 -13.59 2.89
C GLU A 6 -15.52 -12.94 3.65
N ARG A 7 -14.41 -12.61 2.97
CA ARG A 7 -13.25 -11.98 3.60
C ARG A 7 -13.42 -10.47 3.73
N VAL A 8 -12.84 -9.92 4.78
CA VAL A 8 -12.77 -8.47 5.02
C VAL A 8 -11.35 -7.98 4.75
N ALA A 9 -11.23 -6.96 3.91
CA ALA A 9 -9.97 -6.29 3.62
C ALA A 9 -9.99 -4.84 4.11
N ILE A 10 -8.90 -4.38 4.70
CA ILE A 10 -8.65 -2.95 4.96
C ILE A 10 -7.62 -2.45 3.96
N VAL A 11 -7.88 -1.29 3.35
CA VAL A 11 -6.94 -0.61 2.46
C VAL A 11 -6.72 0.82 2.97
N THR A 12 -5.47 1.20 3.26
CA THR A 12 -5.12 2.57 3.62
C THR A 12 -4.72 3.40 2.39
N GLY A 13 -5.07 4.71 2.38
CA GLY A 13 -4.89 5.54 1.19
C GLY A 13 -5.79 5.06 0.04
N ALA A 14 -7.04 4.70 0.37
CA ALA A 14 -7.97 4.03 -0.52
C ALA A 14 -8.73 4.99 -1.47
N GLY A 15 -8.62 6.30 -1.26
CA GLY A 15 -9.41 7.30 -2.00
C GLY A 15 -8.97 7.52 -3.45
N ALA A 16 -7.74 7.15 -3.83
CA ALA A 16 -7.24 7.42 -5.18
C ALA A 16 -6.16 6.40 -5.62
N GLY A 17 -5.78 6.46 -6.90
CA GLY A 17 -4.63 5.78 -7.47
C GLY A 17 -4.56 4.29 -7.16
N ILE A 18 -3.40 3.83 -6.66
CA ILE A 18 -3.18 2.40 -6.36
C ILE A 18 -4.14 1.90 -5.29
N GLY A 19 -4.39 2.68 -4.22
CA GLY A 19 -5.27 2.26 -3.13
C GLY A 19 -6.72 2.04 -3.60
N ARG A 20 -7.26 2.93 -4.43
CA ARG A 20 -8.59 2.77 -5.04
C ARG A 20 -8.67 1.48 -5.87
N GLU A 21 -7.70 1.26 -6.77
CA GLU A 21 -7.70 0.08 -7.63
C GLU A 21 -7.51 -1.23 -6.86
N VAL A 22 -6.73 -1.20 -5.77
CA VAL A 22 -6.61 -2.33 -4.84
C VAL A 22 -7.94 -2.63 -4.16
N ALA A 23 -8.63 -1.62 -3.64
CA ALA A 23 -9.93 -1.77 -2.99
C ALA A 23 -10.97 -2.37 -3.96
N VAL A 24 -11.09 -1.79 -5.16
CA VAL A 24 -11.98 -2.27 -6.22
C VAL A 24 -11.62 -3.70 -6.66
N ARG A 25 -10.33 -4.00 -6.79
CA ARG A 25 -9.89 -5.34 -7.17
C ARG A 25 -10.21 -6.38 -6.09
N LEU A 26 -9.96 -6.10 -4.82
CA LEU A 26 -10.31 -6.99 -3.72
C LEU A 26 -11.83 -7.20 -3.61
N ALA A 27 -12.63 -6.17 -3.87
CA ALA A 27 -14.08 -6.30 -3.95
C ALA A 27 -14.52 -7.25 -5.09
N ARG A 28 -13.89 -7.19 -6.26
CA ARG A 28 -14.13 -8.14 -7.38
C ARG A 28 -13.76 -9.59 -7.00
N GLU A 29 -12.78 -9.77 -6.14
CA GLU A 29 -12.40 -11.08 -5.60
C GLU A 29 -13.31 -11.53 -4.44
N GLY A 30 -14.34 -10.75 -4.11
CA GLY A 30 -15.38 -11.11 -3.14
C GLY A 30 -15.13 -10.58 -1.72
N CYS A 31 -14.20 -9.67 -1.50
CA CYS A 31 -13.99 -9.06 -0.18
C CYS A 31 -15.00 -7.93 0.09
N ASP A 32 -15.43 -7.79 1.35
CA ASP A 32 -15.94 -6.54 1.89
C ASP A 32 -14.75 -5.65 2.26
N VAL A 33 -14.86 -4.32 2.09
CA VAL A 33 -13.68 -3.45 2.14
C VAL A 33 -13.86 -2.30 3.11
N GLY A 34 -12.99 -2.22 4.10
CA GLY A 34 -12.76 -1.04 4.93
C GLY A 34 -11.78 -0.09 4.22
N LEU A 35 -12.23 1.12 3.97
CA LEU A 35 -11.50 2.16 3.24
C LEU A 35 -11.03 3.22 4.23
N PHE A 36 -9.72 3.32 4.42
CA PHE A 36 -9.12 4.34 5.27
C PHE A 36 -8.45 5.40 4.39
N ASP A 37 -8.84 6.65 4.56
CA ASP A 37 -8.22 7.78 3.87
C ASP A 37 -8.29 9.05 4.71
N ILE A 38 -7.50 10.05 4.36
CA ILE A 38 -7.57 11.39 4.93
C ILE A 38 -8.56 12.28 4.15
N GLU A 39 -8.86 11.91 2.91
CA GLU A 39 -9.68 12.68 1.98
C GLU A 39 -11.03 11.99 1.76
N ALA A 40 -12.11 12.69 2.12
CA ALA A 40 -13.46 12.13 2.14
C ALA A 40 -13.98 11.79 0.74
N THR A 41 -13.89 12.74 -0.19
CA THR A 41 -14.50 12.61 -1.53
C THR A 41 -13.98 11.37 -2.27
N GLY A 42 -12.67 11.19 -2.28
CA GLY A 42 -12.05 10.04 -2.95
C GLY A 42 -12.38 8.71 -2.26
N ALA A 43 -12.48 8.71 -0.93
CA ALA A 43 -12.86 7.52 -0.17
C ALA A 43 -14.31 7.11 -0.43
N ASP A 44 -15.24 8.08 -0.46
CA ASP A 44 -16.65 7.84 -0.75
C ASP A 44 -16.87 7.35 -2.19
N GLU A 45 -16.21 7.96 -3.18
CA GLU A 45 -16.22 7.46 -4.56
C GLU A 45 -15.76 6.01 -4.66
N THR A 46 -14.69 5.66 -3.94
CA THR A 46 -14.18 4.28 -3.91
C THR A 46 -15.16 3.33 -3.22
N ALA A 47 -15.82 3.78 -2.15
CA ALA A 47 -16.86 3.00 -1.47
C ALA A 47 -18.03 2.70 -2.40
N ASP A 48 -18.45 3.67 -3.19
CA ASP A 48 -19.52 3.47 -4.17
C ASP A 48 -19.12 2.46 -5.25
N LEU A 49 -17.89 2.51 -5.76
CA LEU A 49 -17.38 1.50 -6.68
C LEU A 49 -17.40 0.09 -6.08
N VAL A 50 -17.02 -0.06 -4.80
CA VAL A 50 -17.10 -1.34 -4.08
C VAL A 50 -18.54 -1.82 -3.94
N ARG A 51 -19.46 -0.92 -3.57
CA ARG A 51 -20.91 -1.23 -3.42
C ARG A 51 -21.55 -1.63 -4.75
N MET A 52 -21.17 -0.99 -5.85
CA MET A 52 -21.63 -1.36 -7.21
C MET A 52 -21.22 -2.79 -7.60
N LEU A 53 -20.16 -3.33 -6.99
CA LEU A 53 -19.76 -4.74 -7.16
C LEU A 53 -20.51 -5.72 -6.24
N GLY A 54 -21.53 -5.23 -5.50
CA GLY A 54 -22.31 -6.04 -4.58
C GLY A 54 -21.59 -6.38 -3.26
N ARG A 55 -20.53 -5.62 -2.92
CA ARG A 55 -19.78 -5.81 -1.67
C ARG A 55 -20.08 -4.68 -0.69
N LYS A 56 -19.87 -4.97 0.61
CA LYS A 56 -19.98 -3.93 1.64
C LYS A 56 -18.72 -3.06 1.61
N ALA A 57 -18.92 -1.75 1.81
CA ALA A 57 -17.84 -0.79 1.99
C ALA A 57 -18.15 0.09 3.21
N ASP A 58 -17.16 0.26 4.06
CA ASP A 58 -17.19 1.20 5.18
C ASP A 58 -16.00 2.14 5.08
N VAL A 59 -16.17 3.40 5.43
CA VAL A 59 -15.16 4.46 5.31
C VAL A 59 -14.78 4.98 6.69
N PHE A 60 -13.50 5.11 6.94
CA PHE A 60 -12.96 5.81 8.10
C PHE A 60 -12.02 6.92 7.63
N LEU A 61 -12.34 8.16 8.00
CA LEU A 61 -11.51 9.32 7.71
C LEU A 61 -10.52 9.54 8.85
N GLY A 62 -9.23 9.51 8.54
CA GLY A 62 -8.20 9.65 9.55
C GLY A 62 -6.79 9.78 8.95
N ASN A 63 -5.82 9.96 9.82
CA ASN A 63 -4.42 10.10 9.47
C ASN A 63 -3.64 8.86 9.91
N VAL A 64 -3.03 8.14 8.96
CA VAL A 64 -2.25 6.91 9.22
C VAL A 64 -1.10 7.13 10.21
N SER A 65 -0.58 8.36 10.33
CA SER A 65 0.48 8.70 11.26
C SER A 65 0.02 8.79 12.72
N LEU A 66 -1.28 8.64 12.99
CA LEU A 66 -1.86 8.67 14.32
C LEU A 66 -2.27 7.26 14.75
N LYS A 67 -1.61 6.72 15.77
CA LYS A 67 -1.92 5.38 16.30
C LYS A 67 -3.38 5.21 16.66
N GLN A 68 -4.00 6.26 17.26
CA GLN A 68 -5.40 6.21 17.67
C GLN A 68 -6.33 6.02 16.49
N ASP A 69 -6.06 6.67 15.35
CA ASP A 69 -6.89 6.55 14.15
C ASP A 69 -6.81 5.12 13.58
N ALA A 70 -5.61 4.52 13.57
CA ALA A 70 -5.43 3.14 13.15
C ALA A 70 -6.22 2.15 14.03
N VAL A 71 -6.14 2.31 15.35
CA VAL A 71 -6.88 1.45 16.31
C VAL A 71 -8.38 1.64 16.15
N SER A 72 -8.85 2.89 16.07
CA SER A 72 -10.28 3.20 15.92
C SER A 72 -10.85 2.66 14.60
N ALA A 73 -10.11 2.84 13.49
CA ALA A 73 -10.52 2.34 12.17
C ALA A 73 -10.62 0.81 12.13
N VAL A 74 -9.61 0.10 12.65
CA VAL A 74 -9.63 -1.37 12.70
C VAL A 74 -10.79 -1.86 13.55
N GLY A 75 -11.08 -1.20 14.69
CA GLY A 75 -12.26 -1.51 15.53
C GLY A 75 -13.56 -1.31 14.78
N GLN A 76 -13.76 -0.12 14.17
CA GLN A 76 -14.97 0.17 13.38
C GLN A 76 -15.18 -0.87 12.27
N PHE A 77 -14.16 -1.15 11.47
CA PHE A 77 -14.28 -2.11 10.36
C PHE A 77 -14.56 -3.54 10.85
N ALA A 78 -13.97 -3.93 11.99
CA ALA A 78 -14.30 -5.24 12.59
C ALA A 78 -15.75 -5.34 13.06
N ASP A 79 -16.32 -4.25 13.59
CA ASP A 79 -17.70 -4.19 14.06
C ASP A 79 -18.70 -4.15 12.89
N THR A 80 -18.38 -3.43 11.80
CA THR A 80 -19.31 -3.20 10.69
C THR A 80 -19.23 -4.25 9.59
N LEU A 81 -18.01 -4.73 9.28
CA LEU A 81 -17.76 -5.64 8.17
C LEU A 81 -17.44 -7.07 8.64
N GLY A 82 -16.93 -7.20 9.85
CA GLY A 82 -16.49 -8.48 10.40
C GLY A 82 -14.96 -8.59 10.58
N PRO A 83 -14.47 -9.76 10.99
CA PRO A 83 -13.05 -9.97 11.28
C PRO A 83 -12.15 -9.65 10.09
N VAL A 84 -11.13 -8.81 10.29
CA VAL A 84 -10.21 -8.37 9.22
C VAL A 84 -9.28 -9.52 8.82
N ASP A 85 -9.36 -9.96 7.56
CA ASP A 85 -8.55 -11.04 7.00
C ASP A 85 -7.33 -10.51 6.21
N ILE A 86 -7.47 -9.33 5.61
CA ILE A 86 -6.46 -8.74 4.74
C ILE A 86 -6.23 -7.29 5.17
N LEU A 87 -4.96 -6.92 5.35
CA LEU A 87 -4.55 -5.51 5.49
C LEU A 87 -3.65 -5.13 4.32
N VAL A 88 -3.99 -4.04 3.63
CA VAL A 88 -3.13 -3.43 2.62
C VAL A 88 -2.70 -2.06 3.10
N ASN A 89 -1.45 -1.96 3.56
CA ASN A 89 -0.81 -0.71 3.95
C ASN A 89 -0.32 0.00 2.68
N ASN A 90 -1.16 0.84 2.09
CA ASN A 90 -0.85 1.54 0.85
C ASN A 90 -0.62 3.04 1.03
N ALA A 91 -1.21 3.67 2.04
CA ALA A 91 -1.02 5.10 2.28
C ALA A 91 0.46 5.51 2.31
N GLY A 92 0.78 6.63 1.68
CA GLY A 92 2.14 7.12 1.63
C GLY A 92 2.27 8.42 0.86
N ILE A 93 3.37 9.13 1.09
CA ILE A 93 3.74 10.37 0.40
C ILE A 93 5.12 10.22 -0.22
N LEU A 94 5.36 11.00 -1.28
CA LEU A 94 6.65 11.16 -1.92
C LEU A 94 7.11 12.62 -1.77
N ARG A 95 8.20 12.82 -1.05
CA ARG A 95 8.91 14.09 -0.98
C ARG A 95 10.24 13.93 -1.71
N THR A 96 10.49 14.80 -2.68
CA THR A 96 11.76 14.82 -3.44
C THR A 96 12.47 16.13 -3.18
N SER A 97 13.71 16.05 -2.70
CA SER A 97 14.57 17.21 -2.43
C SER A 97 16.03 16.80 -2.47
N LYS A 98 16.93 17.73 -2.84
CA LYS A 98 18.37 17.51 -2.62
C LYS A 98 18.61 17.28 -1.14
N PHE A 99 19.55 16.40 -0.81
CA PHE A 99 19.75 15.98 0.58
C PHE A 99 20.02 17.15 1.55
N LEU A 100 20.76 18.13 1.13
CA LEU A 100 21.06 19.32 1.96
C LEU A 100 19.86 20.25 2.16
N ASP A 101 18.84 20.13 1.33
CA ASP A 101 17.62 20.93 1.39
C ASP A 101 16.45 20.17 2.06
N VAL A 102 16.67 18.90 2.45
CA VAL A 102 15.66 18.11 3.20
C VAL A 102 15.49 18.72 4.59
N THR A 103 14.29 19.20 4.89
CA THR A 103 13.97 19.71 6.23
C THR A 103 13.76 18.56 7.22
N GLU A 104 13.96 18.81 8.51
CA GLU A 104 13.64 17.85 9.56
C GLU A 104 12.15 17.47 9.52
N ASP A 105 11.29 18.42 9.22
CA ASP A 105 9.84 18.27 9.14
C ASP A 105 9.44 17.32 7.99
N ASP A 106 9.98 17.54 6.77
CA ASP A 106 9.76 16.64 5.63
C ASP A 106 10.25 15.21 5.91
N TRP A 107 11.40 15.10 6.57
CA TRP A 107 11.93 13.82 7.00
C TRP A 107 10.97 13.11 7.97
N ARG A 108 10.60 13.78 9.07
CA ARG A 108 9.71 13.23 10.09
C ARG A 108 8.33 12.88 9.52
N GLN A 109 7.73 13.78 8.73
CA GLN A 109 6.43 13.54 8.11
C GLN A 109 6.47 12.34 7.15
N THR A 110 7.56 12.20 6.37
CA THR A 110 7.72 11.06 5.47
C THR A 110 7.75 9.73 6.24
N PHE A 111 8.50 9.66 7.34
CA PHE A 111 8.55 8.45 8.16
C PHE A 111 7.25 8.21 8.91
N ALA A 112 6.63 9.23 9.48
CA ALA A 112 5.37 9.12 10.20
C ALA A 112 4.24 8.54 9.30
N ILE A 113 4.14 9.00 8.06
CA ILE A 113 3.11 8.51 7.14
C ILE A 113 3.50 7.17 6.53
N ASN A 114 4.73 7.07 5.96
CA ASN A 114 5.10 5.89 5.18
C ASN A 114 5.45 4.67 6.04
N LEU A 115 6.01 4.85 7.24
CA LEU A 115 6.49 3.76 8.09
C LEU A 115 5.66 3.57 9.35
N ASP A 116 5.44 4.65 10.14
CA ASP A 116 4.70 4.52 11.40
C ASP A 116 3.25 4.10 11.13
N GLY A 117 2.64 4.59 10.03
CA GLY A 117 1.32 4.13 9.58
C GLY A 117 1.26 2.63 9.35
N VAL A 118 2.26 2.07 8.66
CA VAL A 118 2.37 0.61 8.43
C VAL A 118 2.49 -0.14 9.75
N PHE A 119 3.30 0.38 10.68
CA PHE A 119 3.48 -0.20 12.01
C PHE A 119 2.17 -0.17 12.81
N PHE A 120 1.46 0.98 12.86
CA PHE A 120 0.24 1.11 13.67
C PHE A 120 -0.89 0.22 13.17
N PHE A 121 -1.16 0.19 11.85
CA PHE A 121 -2.19 -0.68 11.28
C PHE A 121 -1.84 -2.16 11.44
N SER A 122 -0.58 -2.54 11.19
CA SER A 122 -0.14 -3.93 11.41
C SER A 122 -0.31 -4.35 12.87
N GLN A 123 0.11 -3.49 13.84
CA GLN A 123 -0.04 -3.76 15.26
C GLN A 123 -1.52 -3.85 15.67
N ALA A 124 -2.42 -3.11 15.02
CA ALA A 124 -3.84 -3.12 15.35
C ALA A 124 -4.56 -4.39 14.86
N VAL A 125 -4.20 -4.95 13.68
CA VAL A 125 -4.87 -6.15 13.13
C VAL A 125 -4.27 -7.47 13.63
N LEU A 126 -2.97 -7.52 13.89
CA LEU A 126 -2.24 -8.76 14.22
C LEU A 126 -2.80 -9.54 15.40
N PRO A 127 -3.21 -8.93 16.54
CA PRO A 127 -3.75 -9.70 17.67
C PRO A 127 -4.97 -10.55 17.30
N ALA A 128 -5.88 -10.02 16.48
CA ALA A 128 -7.06 -10.74 16.02
C ALA A 128 -6.70 -11.82 14.98
N MET A 129 -5.73 -11.54 14.08
CA MET A 129 -5.22 -12.50 13.11
C MET A 129 -4.51 -13.68 13.81
N VAL A 130 -3.67 -13.43 14.81
CA VAL A 130 -3.00 -14.46 15.64
C VAL A 130 -4.03 -15.35 16.32
N LYS A 131 -5.04 -14.75 16.96
CA LYS A 131 -6.11 -15.51 17.64
C LYS A 131 -6.86 -16.44 16.69
N ARG A 132 -7.02 -16.06 15.41
CA ARG A 132 -7.69 -16.89 14.39
C ARG A 132 -6.76 -17.88 13.69
N GLY A 133 -5.43 -17.71 13.81
CA GLY A 133 -4.46 -18.53 13.08
C GLY A 133 -4.47 -18.26 11.56
N ALA A 134 -4.89 -17.09 11.12
CA ALA A 134 -4.96 -16.72 9.70
C ALA A 134 -4.97 -15.20 9.51
N GLY A 135 -4.27 -14.73 8.46
CA GLY A 135 -4.26 -13.32 8.05
C GLY A 135 -3.29 -13.07 6.91
N VAL A 136 -3.50 -11.98 6.20
CA VAL A 136 -2.58 -11.51 5.15
C VAL A 136 -2.33 -10.03 5.31
N ILE A 137 -1.06 -9.62 5.28
CA ILE A 137 -0.66 -8.21 5.22
C ILE A 137 0.15 -7.98 3.95
N VAL A 138 -0.23 -6.97 3.18
CA VAL A 138 0.52 -6.51 2.00
C VAL A 138 0.95 -5.06 2.22
N ASN A 139 2.25 -4.82 2.25
CA ASN A 139 2.83 -3.50 2.48
C ASN A 139 3.27 -2.87 1.16
N MET A 140 2.88 -1.63 0.90
CA MET A 140 3.32 -0.89 -0.29
C MET A 140 4.68 -0.24 -0.04
N SER A 141 5.73 -0.88 -0.54
CA SER A 141 7.07 -0.32 -0.60
C SER A 141 7.29 0.45 -1.93
N SER A 142 8.47 0.37 -2.48
CA SER A 142 8.89 0.95 -3.78
C SER A 142 10.17 0.27 -4.25
N TRP A 143 10.46 0.31 -5.54
CA TRP A 143 11.78 -0.05 -6.06
C TRP A 143 12.90 0.82 -5.44
N THR A 144 12.60 2.06 -5.03
CA THR A 144 13.54 2.95 -4.34
C THR A 144 13.87 2.47 -2.92
N GLY A 145 13.08 1.58 -2.35
CA GLY A 145 13.42 0.88 -1.10
C GLY A 145 14.50 -0.20 -1.28
N LYS A 146 14.75 -0.63 -2.52
CA LYS A 146 15.80 -1.60 -2.86
C LYS A 146 17.04 -0.95 -3.46
N LYS A 147 16.92 0.29 -3.95
CA LYS A 147 18.00 1.02 -4.59
C LYS A 147 17.95 2.49 -4.20
N GLY A 148 19.06 3.03 -3.72
CA GLY A 148 19.17 4.47 -3.47
C GLY A 148 19.01 5.27 -4.77
N VAL A 149 18.24 6.35 -4.71
CA VAL A 149 17.98 7.26 -5.82
C VAL A 149 18.27 8.69 -5.35
N PRO A 150 19.05 9.48 -6.12
CA PRO A 150 19.26 10.90 -5.78
C PRO A 150 17.93 11.64 -5.54
N ASN A 151 17.93 12.57 -4.63
CA ASN A 151 16.79 13.40 -4.22
C ASN A 151 15.61 12.64 -3.55
N HIS A 152 15.77 11.34 -3.23
CA HIS A 152 14.75 10.50 -2.61
C HIS A 152 15.16 9.98 -1.23
N ALA A 153 16.05 10.67 -0.51
CA ALA A 153 16.66 10.14 0.71
C ALA A 153 15.62 9.69 1.76
N ALA A 154 14.70 10.57 2.17
CA ALA A 154 13.67 10.23 3.16
C ALA A 154 12.72 9.15 2.63
N TYR A 155 12.22 9.32 1.41
CA TYR A 155 11.30 8.37 0.78
C TYR A 155 11.94 6.98 0.62
N GLY A 156 13.12 6.90 0.01
CA GLY A 156 13.83 5.64 -0.20
C GLY A 156 14.14 4.92 1.12
N ALA A 157 14.61 5.66 2.14
CA ALA A 157 14.87 5.12 3.46
C ALA A 157 13.59 4.57 4.12
N SER A 158 12.47 5.31 4.07
CA SER A 158 11.18 4.84 4.59
C SER A 158 10.70 3.57 3.88
N LYS A 159 10.87 3.49 2.54
CA LYS A 159 10.45 2.32 1.75
C LYS A 159 11.39 1.11 1.95
N ALA A 160 12.67 1.32 2.22
CA ALA A 160 13.60 0.26 2.64
C ALA A 160 13.24 -0.30 4.03
N ALA A 161 12.88 0.58 4.96
CA ALA A 161 12.41 0.18 6.29
C ALA A 161 11.15 -0.70 6.23
N ILE A 162 10.20 -0.40 5.32
CA ILE A 162 9.01 -1.25 5.08
C ILE A 162 9.41 -2.66 4.61
N ILE A 163 10.40 -2.80 3.74
CA ILE A 163 10.87 -4.12 3.29
C ILE A 163 11.42 -4.91 4.47
N ASN A 164 12.28 -4.29 5.28
CA ASN A 164 12.85 -4.95 6.45
C ASN A 164 11.78 -5.30 7.50
N LEU A 165 10.87 -4.38 7.80
CA LEU A 165 9.73 -4.61 8.70
C LEU A 165 8.86 -5.78 8.20
N THR A 166 8.59 -5.85 6.89
CA THR A 166 7.86 -6.98 6.27
C THR A 166 8.52 -8.31 6.55
N GLN A 167 9.84 -8.40 6.40
CA GLN A 167 10.61 -9.62 6.66
C GLN A 167 10.60 -10.02 8.14
N SER A 168 10.77 -9.05 9.02
CA SER A 168 10.75 -9.27 10.47
C SER A 168 9.39 -9.80 10.93
N LEU A 169 8.29 -9.14 10.52
CA LEU A 169 6.95 -9.58 10.88
C LEU A 169 6.58 -10.93 10.23
N ALA A 170 7.03 -11.19 9.01
CA ALA A 170 6.82 -12.48 8.35
C ALA A 170 7.50 -13.64 9.11
N GLY A 171 8.70 -13.41 9.63
CA GLY A 171 9.42 -14.37 10.47
C GLY A 171 8.73 -14.60 11.81
N GLU A 172 8.23 -13.53 12.44
CA GLU A 172 7.60 -13.61 13.76
C GLU A 172 6.20 -14.23 13.71
N PHE A 173 5.39 -13.88 12.70
CA PHE A 173 3.98 -14.29 12.65
C PHE A 173 3.68 -15.44 11.70
N GLY A 174 4.69 -15.99 11.01
CA GLY A 174 4.52 -17.12 10.08
C GLY A 174 3.99 -18.38 10.77
N GLU A 175 4.45 -18.69 11.99
CA GLU A 175 3.96 -19.82 12.78
C GLU A 175 2.46 -19.71 13.15
N HIS A 176 1.91 -18.50 13.12
CA HIS A 176 0.48 -18.23 13.35
C HIS A 176 -0.36 -18.28 12.07
N GLY A 177 0.18 -18.77 10.94
CA GLY A 177 -0.53 -18.85 9.67
C GLY A 177 -0.76 -17.48 9.02
N ILE A 178 0.01 -16.45 9.39
CA ILE A 178 -0.10 -15.11 8.84
C ILE A 178 0.99 -14.90 7.79
N ARG A 179 0.59 -14.44 6.58
CA ARG A 179 1.51 -14.13 5.50
C ARG A 179 1.69 -12.62 5.37
N ILE A 180 2.91 -12.16 5.29
CA ILE A 180 3.23 -10.73 5.22
C ILE A 180 4.24 -10.53 4.09
N ASN A 181 3.83 -9.76 3.06
CA ASN A 181 4.66 -9.47 1.90
C ASN A 181 4.63 -7.98 1.57
N SER A 182 5.59 -7.51 0.80
CA SER A 182 5.61 -6.17 0.26
C SER A 182 5.62 -6.16 -1.27
N VAL A 183 5.01 -5.15 -1.85
CA VAL A 183 5.06 -4.84 -3.29
C VAL A 183 5.94 -3.63 -3.49
N CYS A 184 6.79 -3.66 -4.50
CA CYS A 184 7.73 -2.61 -4.88
C CYS A 184 7.38 -2.08 -6.28
N PRO A 185 6.44 -1.12 -6.41
CA PRO A 185 6.11 -0.52 -7.69
C PRO A 185 7.29 0.26 -8.30
N GLY A 186 7.32 0.31 -9.63
CA GLY A 186 8.21 1.15 -10.41
C GLY A 186 7.59 2.51 -10.73
N ILE A 187 7.63 2.89 -12.02
CA ILE A 187 6.99 4.11 -12.53
C ILE A 187 5.52 3.80 -12.82
N ILE A 188 4.63 4.28 -11.94
CA ILE A 188 3.16 4.11 -12.09
C ILE A 188 2.55 5.47 -12.41
N VAL A 189 1.77 5.55 -13.48
CA VAL A 189 0.99 6.75 -13.86
C VAL A 189 -0.41 6.71 -13.27
N ASP A 190 -1.23 7.72 -13.55
CA ASP A 190 -2.61 7.84 -13.10
C ASP A 190 -2.74 7.80 -11.56
N THR A 191 -1.81 8.50 -10.88
CA THR A 191 -1.84 8.68 -9.44
C THR A 191 -1.47 10.13 -9.08
N ASN A 192 -2.15 10.72 -8.08
CA ASN A 192 -1.84 12.06 -7.60
C ASN A 192 -0.36 12.23 -7.24
N MET A 193 0.21 11.22 -6.57
CA MET A 193 1.65 11.20 -6.22
C MET A 193 2.55 11.31 -7.47
N ARG A 194 2.17 10.68 -8.58
CA ARG A 194 2.94 10.77 -9.84
C ARG A 194 2.76 12.12 -10.48
N ASP A 195 1.56 12.67 -10.50
CA ASP A 195 1.27 13.98 -11.11
C ASP A 195 2.03 15.10 -10.39
N GLU A 196 2.08 15.06 -9.06
CA GLU A 196 2.90 15.97 -8.24
C GLU A 196 4.40 15.83 -8.56
N ALA A 197 4.91 14.60 -8.62
CA ALA A 197 6.31 14.33 -8.98
C ALA A 197 6.65 14.79 -10.41
N GLU A 198 5.74 14.62 -11.37
CA GLU A 198 5.93 15.09 -12.75
C GLU A 198 5.91 16.63 -12.86
N ALA A 199 5.09 17.30 -12.07
CA ALA A 199 5.11 18.76 -12.00
C ALA A 199 6.48 19.28 -11.51
N LEU A 200 7.04 18.65 -10.46
CA LEU A 200 8.37 18.98 -9.94
C LEU A 200 9.48 18.66 -10.95
N ASN A 201 9.44 17.48 -11.59
CA ASN A 201 10.41 17.10 -12.61
C ASN A 201 10.43 18.07 -13.79
N ARG A 202 9.24 18.49 -14.24
CA ARG A 202 9.09 19.46 -15.32
C ARG A 202 9.69 20.82 -14.96
N ALA A 203 9.45 21.28 -13.73
CA ALA A 203 10.04 22.52 -13.22
C ALA A 203 11.59 22.46 -13.15
N GLN A 204 12.17 21.27 -13.02
CA GLN A 204 13.61 21.02 -13.00
C GLN A 204 14.19 20.70 -14.39
N GLY A 205 13.40 20.73 -15.46
CA GLY A 205 13.83 20.41 -16.82
C GLY A 205 14.17 18.92 -17.04
N LEU A 206 13.67 18.03 -16.19
CA LEU A 206 13.88 16.60 -16.34
C LEU A 206 12.93 16.01 -17.40
N PRO A 207 13.32 14.90 -18.07
CA PRO A 207 12.47 14.22 -19.04
C PRO A 207 11.13 13.81 -18.42
N ASP A 208 10.07 13.86 -19.22
CA ASP A 208 8.74 13.40 -18.81
C ASP A 208 8.69 11.89 -18.55
N VAL A 209 7.57 11.44 -17.98
CA VAL A 209 7.38 10.03 -17.61
C VAL A 209 7.42 9.10 -18.83
N ALA A 210 6.91 9.53 -19.99
CA ALA A 210 6.90 8.72 -21.21
C ALA A 210 8.32 8.50 -21.73
N THR A 211 9.12 9.56 -21.78
CA THR A 211 10.54 9.49 -22.17
C THR A 211 11.34 8.60 -21.22
N ARG A 212 11.16 8.74 -19.90
CA ARG A 212 11.84 7.88 -18.92
C ARG A 212 11.38 6.43 -19.02
N ALA A 213 10.10 6.20 -19.23
CA ALA A 213 9.54 4.84 -19.35
C ALA A 213 9.95 4.16 -20.66
N SER A 214 10.25 4.92 -21.73
CA SER A 214 10.74 4.34 -23.00
C SER A 214 12.08 3.62 -22.86
N THR A 215 12.84 3.89 -21.79
CA THR A 215 14.11 3.21 -21.49
C THR A 215 13.93 1.91 -20.70
N LEU A 216 12.73 1.65 -20.17
CA LEU A 216 12.44 0.41 -19.46
C LEU A 216 12.38 -0.79 -20.43
N PRO A 217 12.66 -2.01 -19.96
CA PRO A 217 12.47 -3.22 -20.77
C PRO A 217 11.06 -3.33 -21.38
N LEU A 218 10.00 -3.02 -20.61
CA LEU A 218 8.62 -3.04 -21.13
C LEU A 218 8.21 -1.76 -21.87
N ARG A 219 9.10 -0.77 -22.00
CA ARG A 219 8.94 0.45 -22.81
C ARG A 219 7.70 1.30 -22.51
N ARG A 220 7.12 1.15 -21.33
CA ARG A 220 5.95 1.93 -20.87
C ARG A 220 5.93 2.06 -19.34
N PRO A 221 5.22 3.05 -18.79
CA PRO A 221 4.89 3.05 -17.37
C PRO A 221 3.89 1.93 -17.04
N GLY A 222 3.77 1.62 -15.75
CA GLY A 222 2.70 0.78 -15.24
C GLY A 222 1.47 1.61 -14.84
N HIS A 223 0.34 0.92 -14.63
CA HIS A 223 -0.91 1.50 -14.16
C HIS A 223 -1.30 0.92 -12.79
N PRO A 224 -2.11 1.62 -11.99
CA PRO A 224 -2.58 1.16 -10.68
C PRO A 224 -3.19 -0.24 -10.68
N GLN A 225 -3.92 -0.60 -11.75
CA GLN A 225 -4.55 -1.91 -11.91
C GLN A 225 -3.52 -3.06 -11.95
N GLU A 226 -2.32 -2.81 -12.48
CA GLU A 226 -1.25 -3.82 -12.54
C GLU A 226 -0.67 -4.09 -11.15
N ILE A 227 -0.60 -3.07 -10.29
CA ILE A 227 -0.23 -3.21 -8.89
C ILE A 227 -1.34 -3.92 -8.11
N ALA A 228 -2.59 -3.52 -8.31
CA ALA A 228 -3.75 -4.14 -7.68
C ALA A 228 -3.87 -5.64 -8.00
N ALA A 229 -3.51 -6.06 -9.21
CA ALA A 229 -3.47 -7.48 -9.58
C ALA A 229 -2.46 -8.28 -8.75
N VAL A 230 -1.27 -7.73 -8.52
CA VAL A 230 -0.24 -8.39 -7.69
C VAL A 230 -0.65 -8.40 -6.22
N VAL A 231 -1.25 -7.32 -5.71
CA VAL A 231 -1.77 -7.27 -4.34
C VAL A 231 -2.85 -8.33 -4.14
N ALA A 232 -3.80 -8.45 -5.07
CA ALA A 232 -4.87 -9.46 -5.01
C ALA A 232 -4.31 -10.89 -5.07
N PHE A 233 -3.31 -11.15 -5.90
CA PHE A 233 -2.60 -12.43 -5.93
C PHE A 233 -1.96 -12.73 -4.56
N LEU A 234 -1.21 -11.79 -3.98
CA LEU A 234 -0.58 -11.97 -2.67
C LEU A 234 -1.60 -12.16 -1.54
N ALA A 235 -2.78 -11.55 -1.66
CA ALA A 235 -3.88 -11.71 -0.71
C ALA A 235 -4.62 -13.06 -0.86
N SER A 236 -4.49 -13.72 -2.00
CA SER A 236 -5.19 -14.98 -2.31
C SER A 236 -4.45 -16.22 -1.79
N ASP A 237 -5.14 -17.38 -1.81
CA ASP A 237 -4.57 -18.67 -1.48
C ASP A 237 -3.55 -19.16 -2.54
N ASN A 238 -3.56 -18.58 -3.74
CA ASN A 238 -2.54 -18.86 -4.77
C ASN A 238 -1.13 -18.45 -4.32
N ALA A 239 -1.00 -17.56 -3.33
CA ALA A 239 0.24 -17.14 -2.72
C ALA A 239 0.48 -17.79 -1.34
N ALA A 240 -0.13 -18.97 -1.06
CA ALA A 240 -0.10 -19.61 0.26
C ALA A 240 1.31 -19.91 0.78
N TYR A 241 2.28 -20.13 -0.09
CA TYR A 241 3.68 -20.39 0.29
C TYR A 241 4.60 -19.18 0.14
N MET A 242 4.02 -17.95 0.10
CA MET A 242 4.77 -16.70 -0.03
C MET A 242 4.61 -15.82 1.21
N THR A 243 5.71 -15.64 1.93
CA THR A 243 5.81 -14.68 3.04
C THR A 243 7.21 -14.05 3.07
N GLY A 244 7.35 -12.83 3.61
CA GLY A 244 8.62 -12.11 3.72
C GLY A 244 9.17 -11.58 2.40
N GLN A 245 8.41 -11.64 1.31
CA GLN A 245 8.89 -11.26 -0.01
C GLN A 245 8.71 -9.76 -0.30
N ALA A 246 9.63 -9.20 -1.09
CA ALA A 246 9.53 -7.85 -1.65
C ALA A 246 9.43 -7.94 -3.18
N ILE A 247 8.21 -7.91 -3.70
CA ILE A 247 7.89 -8.23 -5.10
C ILE A 247 8.03 -6.99 -5.98
N ASN A 248 8.93 -7.03 -6.96
CA ASN A 248 9.09 -5.96 -7.94
C ASN A 248 7.96 -5.98 -8.99
N VAL A 249 7.30 -4.83 -9.17
CA VAL A 249 6.34 -4.58 -10.25
C VAL A 249 6.77 -3.32 -10.97
N THR A 250 7.81 -3.41 -11.80
CA THR A 250 8.64 -2.27 -12.22
C THR A 250 8.78 -2.11 -13.74
N GLY A 251 8.20 -3.01 -14.55
CA GLY A 251 8.43 -3.01 -15.99
C GLY A 251 9.89 -3.28 -16.38
N GLY A 252 10.67 -3.88 -15.46
CA GLY A 252 12.10 -4.16 -15.65
C GLY A 252 13.03 -3.04 -15.16
N LEU A 253 12.50 -1.96 -14.56
CA LEU A 253 13.31 -0.88 -13.98
C LEU A 253 14.29 -1.38 -12.91
N TRP A 254 13.88 -2.38 -12.15
CA TRP A 254 14.66 -3.04 -11.12
C TRP A 254 14.32 -4.53 -11.05
N MET A 255 15.33 -5.41 -11.06
CA MET A 255 15.15 -6.86 -11.23
C MET A 255 15.68 -7.71 -10.06
N ASN A 256 16.25 -7.06 -9.01
CA ASN A 256 16.84 -7.78 -7.84
C ASN A 256 15.99 -7.62 -6.58
#